data_46b511e9e8cd2bd35e0949edc4f5e95d
#
_entry.id   46b511e9e8cd2bd35e0949edc4f5e95d
#
_cell.length_a   1.000
_cell.length_b   1.000
_cell.length_c   1.000
_cell.angle_alpha   90.00
_cell.angle_beta   90.00
_cell.angle_gamma   90.00
#
_symmetry.space_group_name_H-M   'P 1'
#
loop_
_entity.id
_entity.type
_entity.pdbx_description
1 polymer ?
#
loop_
_entity_poly.entity_id
_entity_poly.type
_entity_poly.pdbx_seq_one_letter_code
_entity_poly.pdbx_strand_id
1 'polypeptide(L)'
;MAAVATFGKKISQAQIYKLQTKGVRNVVVGYDGDAVDATKKTAEELSRYFEVLVADIPDPKKDWEDLSPQEIYDIFAYRLKTPVEYKINKIQQL
;
A
#
# COMPACT_ATOMS: atom_id res chain seq x y z
N MET A 1 -3.35 -9.85 -15.55
CA MET A 1 -2.58 -8.72 -15.01
C MET A 1 -2.11 -9.05 -13.61
N ALA A 2 -0.84 -8.87 -13.33
CA ALA A 2 -0.30 -9.17 -12.01
C ALA A 2 -0.32 -7.92 -11.13
N ALA A 3 -0.76 -8.08 -9.89
CA ALA A 3 -0.64 -7.06 -8.86
C ALA A 3 0.32 -7.57 -7.79
N VAL A 4 1.17 -6.70 -7.30
CA VAL A 4 2.15 -7.04 -6.27
C VAL A 4 1.90 -6.19 -5.04
N ALA A 5 1.90 -6.83 -3.87
CA ALA A 5 1.77 -6.13 -2.60
C ALA A 5 3.12 -6.01 -1.91
N THR A 6 3.37 -4.84 -1.31
CA THR A 6 4.56 -4.63 -0.47
C THR A 6 4.11 -4.35 0.95
N PHE A 7 4.72 -5.02 1.91
CA PHE A 7 4.35 -4.90 3.31
C PHE A 7 5.58 -4.50 4.13
N GLY A 8 5.71 -3.20 4.41
CA GLY A 8 6.72 -2.70 5.30
C GLY A 8 8.15 -2.63 4.76
N LYS A 9 8.35 -2.84 3.46
CA LYS A 9 9.68 -2.78 2.86
C LYS A 9 9.73 -1.79 1.70
N LYS A 10 10.82 -1.04 1.65
CA LYS A 10 11.10 -0.14 0.55
C LYS A 10 11.50 -0.94 -0.69
N ILE A 11 10.94 -0.59 -1.84
CA ILE A 11 11.29 -1.22 -3.11
C ILE A 11 12.49 -0.50 -3.73
N SER A 12 13.52 -1.25 -4.11
CA SER A 12 14.70 -0.71 -4.78
C SER A 12 14.43 -0.45 -6.27
N GLN A 13 15.28 0.36 -6.90
CA GLN A 13 15.21 0.61 -8.35
C GLN A 13 15.35 -0.68 -9.16
N ALA A 14 16.20 -1.60 -8.71
CA ALA A 14 16.36 -2.90 -9.38
C ALA A 14 15.07 -3.72 -9.32
N GLN A 15 14.37 -3.68 -8.20
CA GLN A 15 13.08 -4.38 -8.05
C GLN A 15 12.00 -3.73 -8.93
N ILE A 16 11.97 -2.40 -9.02
CA ILE A 16 11.05 -1.68 -9.91
C ILE A 16 11.28 -2.13 -11.35
N TYR A 17 12.52 -2.15 -11.79
CA TYR A 17 12.86 -2.59 -13.14
C TYR A 17 12.40 -4.02 -13.42
N LYS A 18 12.64 -4.94 -12.47
CA LYS A 18 12.19 -6.32 -12.60
C LYS A 18 10.67 -6.42 -12.74
N LEU A 19 9.93 -5.69 -11.93
CA LEU A 19 8.47 -5.69 -11.98
C LEU A 19 7.97 -5.15 -13.33
N GLN A 20 8.57 -4.08 -13.83
CA GLN A 20 8.21 -3.51 -15.12
C GLN A 20 8.48 -4.49 -16.26
N THR A 21 9.62 -5.17 -16.24
CA THR A 21 9.95 -6.15 -17.29
C THR A 21 9.05 -7.37 -17.27
N LYS A 22 8.45 -7.69 -16.13
CA LYS A 22 7.46 -8.75 -16.01
C LYS A 22 6.04 -8.32 -16.37
N GLY A 23 5.86 -7.07 -16.76
CA GLY A 23 4.55 -6.55 -17.14
C GLY A 23 3.64 -6.17 -15.98
N VAL A 24 4.17 -6.01 -14.77
CA VAL A 24 3.40 -5.56 -13.62
C VAL A 24 3.03 -4.10 -13.79
N ARG A 25 1.75 -3.77 -13.66
CA ARG A 25 1.24 -2.40 -13.79
C ARG A 25 0.61 -1.89 -12.50
N ASN A 26 0.14 -2.78 -11.65
CA ASN A 26 -0.56 -2.42 -10.42
C ASN A 26 0.22 -2.89 -9.21
N VAL A 27 0.38 -2.01 -8.23
CA VAL A 27 1.08 -2.31 -6.98
C VAL A 27 0.20 -1.88 -5.82
N VAL A 28 0.08 -2.75 -4.81
CA VAL A 28 -0.58 -2.42 -3.57
C VAL A 28 0.48 -2.19 -2.50
N VAL A 29 0.46 -1.01 -1.90
CA VAL A 29 1.36 -0.65 -0.80
C VAL A 29 0.64 -0.86 0.52
N GLY A 30 1.23 -1.67 1.41
CA GLY A 30 0.67 -1.92 2.72
C GLY A 30 1.76 -1.88 3.79
N TYR A 31 1.71 -0.88 4.65
CA TYR A 31 2.55 -0.78 5.83
C TYR A 31 1.70 -0.96 7.08
N ASP A 32 2.35 -1.04 8.24
CA ASP A 32 1.64 -1.09 9.51
C ASP A 32 0.86 0.20 9.73
N GLY A 33 -0.20 0.14 10.55
CA GLY A 33 -1.16 1.21 10.68
C GLY A 33 -0.59 2.56 11.13
N ASP A 34 0.54 2.56 11.86
CA ASP A 34 1.20 3.78 12.32
C ASP A 34 2.24 4.35 11.34
N ALA A 35 2.55 3.65 10.27
CA ALA A 35 3.58 4.05 9.31
C ALA A 35 3.02 4.96 8.20
N VAL A 36 2.33 6.03 8.59
CA VAL A 36 1.62 6.90 7.63
C VAL A 36 2.59 7.61 6.69
N ASP A 37 3.66 8.20 7.22
CA ASP A 37 4.61 8.93 6.38
C ASP A 37 5.35 8.03 5.41
N ALA A 38 5.76 6.84 5.87
CA ALA A 38 6.40 5.86 5.02
C ALA A 38 5.46 5.38 3.90
N THR A 39 4.18 5.17 4.22
CA THR A 39 3.16 4.79 3.24
C THR A 39 2.99 5.86 2.17
N LYS A 40 2.84 7.12 2.58
CA LYS A 40 2.69 8.24 1.65
C LYS A 40 3.88 8.36 0.71
N LYS A 41 5.09 8.31 1.28
CA LYS A 41 6.32 8.46 0.51
C LYS A 41 6.50 7.33 -0.50
N THR A 42 6.31 6.09 -0.08
CA THR A 42 6.43 4.93 -0.96
C THR A 42 5.37 4.95 -2.05
N ALA A 43 4.12 5.29 -1.71
CA ALA A 43 3.06 5.39 -2.69
C ALA A 43 3.36 6.45 -3.76
N GLU A 44 3.88 7.61 -3.36
CA GLU A 44 4.26 8.67 -4.28
C GLU A 44 5.40 8.24 -5.21
N GLU A 45 6.43 7.59 -4.66
CA GLU A 45 7.55 7.11 -5.45
C GLU A 45 7.11 6.06 -6.48
N LEU A 46 6.31 5.08 -6.06
CA LEU A 46 5.86 4.02 -6.94
C LEU A 46 4.83 4.48 -7.97
N SER A 47 4.07 5.53 -7.68
CA SER A 47 3.09 6.08 -8.62
C SER A 47 3.72 6.60 -9.91
N ARG A 48 5.02 6.83 -9.92
CA ARG A 48 5.75 7.23 -11.14
C ARG A 48 5.90 6.07 -12.13
N TYR A 49 5.75 4.85 -11.67
CA TYR A 49 6.03 3.64 -12.44
C TYR A 49 4.83 2.72 -12.58
N PHE A 50 3.91 2.77 -11.61
CA PHE A 50 2.78 1.85 -11.52
C PHE A 50 1.50 2.59 -11.15
N GLU A 51 0.37 1.92 -11.35
CA GLU A 51 -0.86 2.32 -10.68
C GLU A 51 -0.79 1.78 -9.25
N VAL A 52 -0.87 2.68 -8.29
CA VAL A 52 -0.68 2.34 -6.87
C VAL A 52 -2.02 2.42 -6.13
N LEU A 53 -2.29 1.39 -5.35
CA LEU A 53 -3.35 1.41 -4.36
C LEU A 53 -2.73 1.19 -2.98
N VAL A 54 -3.35 1.74 -1.97
CA VAL A 54 -2.89 1.62 -0.58
C VAL A 54 -3.83 0.72 0.19
N ALA A 55 -3.27 -0.32 0.83
CA ALA A 55 -3.99 -1.15 1.77
C ALA A 55 -3.78 -0.55 3.16
N ASP A 56 -4.82 0.08 3.69
CA ASP A 56 -4.77 0.82 4.95
C ASP A 56 -5.38 -0.02 6.08
N ILE A 57 -4.61 -0.21 7.16
CA ILE A 57 -5.13 -0.84 8.37
C ILE A 57 -5.93 0.22 9.13
N PRO A 58 -7.24 -0.01 9.39
CA PRO A 58 -8.07 1.01 10.02
C PRO A 58 -7.63 1.42 11.43
N ASP A 59 -7.09 0.47 12.20
CA ASP A 59 -6.61 0.73 13.55
C ASP A 59 -5.10 1.02 13.52
N PRO A 60 -4.66 2.26 13.84
CA PRO A 60 -3.24 2.62 13.80
C PRO A 60 -2.38 1.88 14.81
N LYS A 61 -2.98 1.20 15.78
CA LYS A 61 -2.24 0.42 16.79
C LYS A 61 -1.97 -1.01 16.34
N LYS A 62 -2.57 -1.44 15.23
CA LYS A 62 -2.40 -2.80 14.70
C LYS A 62 -1.39 -2.82 13.57
N ASP A 63 -0.64 -3.90 13.48
CA ASP A 63 0.14 -4.24 12.29
C ASP A 63 -0.52 -5.44 11.59
N TRP A 64 0.05 -5.86 10.45
CA TRP A 64 -0.56 -6.92 9.65
C TRP A 64 -0.66 -8.25 10.39
N GLU A 65 0.26 -8.50 11.31
CA GLU A 65 0.27 -9.75 12.08
C GLU A 65 -0.88 -9.81 13.09
N ASP A 66 -1.40 -8.66 13.50
CA ASP A 66 -2.51 -8.57 14.46
C ASP A 66 -3.88 -8.79 13.82
N LEU A 67 -3.93 -8.86 12.48
CA LEU A 67 -5.20 -8.96 11.77
C LEU A 67 -5.60 -10.41 11.55
N SER A 68 -6.91 -10.66 11.67
CA SER A 68 -7.48 -11.96 11.28
C SER A 68 -7.51 -12.11 9.75
N PRO A 69 -7.61 -13.35 9.23
CA PRO A 69 -7.77 -13.55 7.79
C PRO A 69 -8.96 -12.80 7.20
N GLN A 70 -10.06 -12.68 7.95
CA GLN A 70 -11.23 -11.95 7.50
C GLN A 70 -10.96 -10.45 7.41
N GLU A 71 -10.25 -9.89 8.38
CA GLU A 71 -9.88 -8.47 8.36
C GLU A 71 -8.97 -8.16 7.17
N ILE A 72 -8.00 -9.03 6.88
CA ILE A 72 -7.12 -8.87 5.72
C ILE A 72 -7.94 -8.92 4.42
N TYR A 73 -8.83 -9.89 4.31
CA TYR A 73 -9.70 -10.01 3.14
C TYR A 73 -10.53 -8.74 2.93
N ASP A 74 -11.12 -8.21 3.99
CA ASP A 74 -11.95 -7.02 3.92
C ASP A 74 -11.16 -5.80 3.44
N ILE A 75 -9.92 -5.65 3.88
CA ILE A 75 -9.05 -4.55 3.43
C ILE A 75 -8.80 -4.65 1.93
N PHE A 76 -8.41 -5.82 1.42
CA PHE A 76 -8.12 -5.99 0.01
C PHE A 76 -9.35 -5.98 -0.88
N ALA A 77 -10.50 -6.44 -0.37
CA ALA A 77 -11.73 -6.49 -1.16
C ALA A 77 -12.46 -5.14 -1.21
N TYR A 78 -12.42 -4.36 -0.11
CA TYR A 78 -13.32 -3.20 0.04
C TYR A 78 -12.64 -1.91 0.47
N ARG A 79 -11.39 -1.94 0.90
CA ARG A 79 -10.75 -0.80 1.55
C ARG A 79 -9.46 -0.33 0.89
N LEU A 80 -9.18 -0.76 -0.32
CA LEU A 80 -8.04 -0.23 -1.06
C LEU A 80 -8.33 1.21 -1.46
N LYS A 81 -7.34 2.09 -1.29
CA LYS A 81 -7.45 3.52 -1.55
C LYS A 81 -6.41 3.96 -2.55
N THR A 82 -6.73 4.97 -3.35
CA THR A 82 -5.70 5.67 -4.11
C THR A 82 -4.78 6.44 -3.16
N PRO A 83 -3.56 6.80 -3.58
CA PRO A 83 -2.69 7.62 -2.72
C PRO A 83 -3.33 8.93 -2.28
N VAL A 84 -4.12 9.56 -3.16
CA VAL A 84 -4.84 10.80 -2.83
C VAL A 84 -5.91 10.57 -1.77
N GLU A 85 -6.72 9.52 -1.94
CA GLU A 85 -7.73 9.16 -0.95
C GLU A 85 -7.10 8.85 0.41
N TYR A 86 -5.98 8.14 0.40
CA TYR A 86 -5.25 7.82 1.63
C TYR A 86 -4.80 9.09 2.36
N LYS A 87 -4.21 10.05 1.64
CA LYS A 87 -3.78 11.33 2.21
C LYS A 87 -4.93 12.10 2.83
N ILE A 88 -6.04 12.23 2.10
CA ILE A 88 -7.23 12.95 2.58
C ILE A 88 -7.78 12.29 3.83
N ASN A 89 -7.89 10.97 3.83
CA ASN A 89 -8.40 10.19 4.97
C ASN A 89 -7.55 10.42 6.22
N LYS A 90 -6.22 10.42 6.09
CA LYS A 90 -5.32 10.64 7.24
C LYS A 90 -5.37 12.08 7.75
N ILE A 91 -5.54 13.06 6.87
CA ILE A 91 -5.72 14.45 7.29
C ILE A 91 -7.00 14.60 8.09
N GLN A 92 -8.09 13.97 7.67
CA GLN A 92 -9.38 14.05 8.36
C GLN A 92 -9.39 13.36 9.72
N GLN A 93 -8.43 12.48 9.99
CA GLN A 93 -8.30 11.79 11.27
C GLN A 93 -7.52 12.57 12.33
N LEU A 94 -6.97 13.72 11.98
CA LEU A 94 -6.20 14.55 12.90
C LEU A 94 -7.11 15.37 13.85
#